data_62e88471a2e3f5d3fbf4f9c1867d5f76
#
_entry.id   62e88471a2e3f5d3fbf4f9c1867d5f76
#
_cell.length_a   1.000
_cell.length_b   1.000
_cell.length_c   1.000
_cell.angle_alpha   90.00
_cell.angle_beta   90.00
_cell.angle_gamma   90.00
#
_symmetry.space_group_name_H-M   'P 1'
#
loop_
_entity.id
_entity.type
_entity.pdbx_description
1 polymer ?
#
loop_
_entity_poly.entity_id
_entity_poly.type
_entity_poly.pdbx_seq_one_letter_code
_entity_poly.pdbx_strand_id
1 'polypeptide(L)'
;MIGLTGKDFDIILVSGDPYADHPLSPVGLIARVLEARGYKVGIIERPDWTSDRDFLKLGRPRLFFGVTSGSIDSCLANYTPLLRRREKDEHAPYSSGKPDRAVIVYCNKIKQLFPGIPIVIGGIEASLRRFAHYDYWENRVRRSILLDSRADILVYGPGELQVIEISSRLDDGQSLEGIRGTAIISRNLPPEFEEIPSYEEVSSEPEKFLQAQRLLANYKSLAQKHANRYVLQYPAPEYTPEILDWIYGLPFTRSIPPDYPELEMGKFSIVTHRGCIGRCSFCSLSLHQGDRIVSRSEESILEEIRRLTQHPDFKGYIDDLGGPTANMYGMDCHRCQRGFCLTCKKLDRSHRRLINLLRRARQIPGVKKIFVRSG
;
A
#
# COMPACT_ATOMS: atom_id res chain seq x y z
N MET A 1 9.96 9.66 -21.03
CA MET A 1 8.62 10.25 -20.88
C MET A 1 8.28 11.02 -22.14
N ILE A 2 7.34 10.51 -22.94
CA ILE A 2 6.80 11.23 -24.09
C ILE A 2 5.90 12.30 -23.51
N GLY A 3 6.10 13.57 -23.88
CA GLY A 3 5.37 14.72 -23.35
C GLY A 3 3.87 14.67 -23.64
N LEU A 4 3.14 14.03 -22.74
CA LEU A 4 1.67 14.09 -22.72
C LEU A 4 1.29 15.40 -22.02
N THR A 5 0.62 16.28 -22.73
CA THR A 5 0.03 17.51 -22.17
C THR A 5 -1.22 17.15 -21.35
N GLY A 6 -1.44 17.83 -20.23
CA GLY A 6 -2.36 17.49 -19.14
C GLY A 6 -3.86 17.27 -19.42
N LYS A 7 -4.29 16.99 -20.64
CA LYS A 7 -5.70 16.69 -20.96
C LYS A 7 -6.00 15.20 -21.19
N ASP A 8 -5.02 14.30 -21.04
CA ASP A 8 -5.15 12.93 -21.54
C ASP A 8 -5.03 11.82 -20.47
N PHE A 9 -5.03 12.14 -19.18
CA PHE A 9 -4.94 11.13 -18.13
C PHE A 9 -6.32 10.71 -17.61
N ASP A 10 -6.53 9.40 -17.52
CA ASP A 10 -7.71 8.87 -16.84
C ASP A 10 -7.57 9.00 -15.33
N ILE A 11 -6.38 8.75 -14.81
CA ILE A 11 -6.06 8.72 -13.38
C ILE A 11 -4.74 9.47 -13.15
N ILE A 12 -4.68 10.25 -12.09
CA ILE A 12 -3.42 10.87 -11.63
C ILE A 12 -3.11 10.38 -10.23
N LEU A 13 -1.94 9.76 -10.07
CA LEU A 13 -1.44 9.29 -8.78
C LEU A 13 -0.51 10.34 -8.16
N VAL A 14 -0.80 10.74 -6.92
CA VAL A 14 0.00 11.69 -6.15
C VAL A 14 0.69 10.96 -5.01
N SER A 15 2.02 11.01 -4.99
CA SER A 15 2.86 10.29 -4.04
C SER A 15 3.77 11.23 -3.25
N GLY A 16 3.90 10.98 -1.95
CA GLY A 16 4.93 11.62 -1.14
C GLY A 16 6.34 11.07 -1.37
N ASP A 17 6.49 9.95 -2.08
CA ASP A 17 7.78 9.35 -2.44
C ASP A 17 8.18 9.66 -3.88
N PRO A 18 9.48 9.55 -4.22
CA PRO A 18 9.94 9.52 -5.60
C PRO A 18 9.27 8.38 -6.37
N TYR A 19 9.06 8.58 -7.66
CA TYR A 19 8.56 7.54 -8.54
C TYR A 19 9.69 6.62 -9.02
N ALA A 20 9.48 5.33 -8.85
CA ALA A 20 10.26 4.29 -9.51
C ALA A 20 9.31 3.31 -10.19
N ASP A 21 9.57 2.97 -11.45
CA ASP A 21 8.83 1.91 -12.14
C ASP A 21 9.36 0.54 -11.69
N HIS A 22 8.99 0.19 -10.49
CA HIS A 22 9.54 -0.96 -9.77
C HIS A 22 8.45 -1.68 -8.96
N PRO A 23 8.45 -3.03 -8.89
CA PRO A 23 7.44 -3.80 -8.15
C PRO A 23 7.46 -3.56 -6.62
N LEU A 24 8.51 -2.95 -6.07
CA LEU A 24 8.56 -2.51 -4.68
C LEU A 24 8.05 -1.07 -4.48
N SER A 25 7.88 -0.31 -5.55
CA SER A 25 7.32 1.04 -5.48
C SER A 25 5.79 0.96 -5.41
N PRO A 26 5.14 1.46 -4.35
CA PRO A 26 3.68 1.40 -4.24
C PRO A 26 2.97 2.04 -5.43
N VAL A 27 3.43 3.23 -5.85
CA VAL A 27 2.83 3.96 -6.97
C VAL A 27 3.20 3.34 -8.30
N GLY A 28 4.43 2.86 -8.47
CA GLY A 28 4.86 2.14 -9.68
C GLY A 28 4.03 0.88 -9.91
N LEU A 29 3.77 0.13 -8.85
CA LEU A 29 2.96 -1.08 -8.93
C LEU A 29 1.49 -0.77 -9.29
N ILE A 30 0.87 0.20 -8.62
CA ILE A 30 -0.51 0.62 -8.93
C ILE A 30 -0.62 1.19 -10.34
N ALA A 31 0.35 1.98 -10.79
CA ALA A 31 0.37 2.52 -12.15
C ALA A 31 0.39 1.39 -13.18
N ARG A 32 1.29 0.41 -13.04
CA ARG A 32 1.38 -0.74 -13.96
C ARG A 32 0.11 -1.59 -13.98
N VAL A 33 -0.53 -1.79 -12.83
CA VAL A 33 -1.81 -2.49 -12.72
C VAL A 33 -2.92 -1.78 -13.49
N LEU A 34 -3.02 -0.46 -13.37
CA LEU A 34 -4.00 0.36 -14.09
C LEU A 34 -3.70 0.42 -15.60
N GLU A 35 -2.44 0.61 -15.98
CA GLU A 35 -2.01 0.60 -17.38
C GLU A 35 -2.31 -0.75 -18.07
N ALA A 36 -2.14 -1.87 -17.34
CA ALA A 36 -2.49 -3.21 -17.83
C ALA A 36 -4.00 -3.38 -18.09
N ARG A 37 -4.83 -2.49 -17.56
CA ARG A 37 -6.29 -2.40 -17.81
C ARG A 37 -6.65 -1.33 -18.83
N GLY A 38 -5.67 -0.72 -19.48
CA GLY A 38 -5.87 0.26 -20.54
C GLY A 38 -6.05 1.71 -20.07
N TYR A 39 -5.93 2.00 -18.77
CA TYR A 39 -6.03 3.37 -18.26
C TYR A 39 -4.73 4.13 -18.48
N LYS A 40 -4.84 5.41 -18.84
CA LYS A 40 -3.71 6.33 -18.92
C LYS A 40 -3.44 6.94 -17.56
N VAL A 41 -2.26 6.67 -17.00
CA VAL A 41 -1.88 7.06 -15.65
C VAL A 41 -0.83 8.17 -15.67
N GLY A 42 -1.15 9.31 -15.03
CA GLY A 42 -0.19 10.37 -14.72
C GLY A 42 0.35 10.23 -13.31
N ILE A 43 1.57 10.69 -13.06
CA ILE A 43 2.20 10.61 -11.74
C ILE A 43 2.73 11.98 -11.33
N ILE A 44 2.34 12.42 -10.14
CA ILE A 44 2.88 13.58 -9.44
C ILE A 44 3.63 13.05 -8.21
N GLU A 45 4.95 13.04 -8.30
CA GLU A 45 5.83 12.61 -7.22
C GLU A 45 6.27 13.80 -6.38
N ARG A 46 6.26 13.64 -5.06
CA ARG A 46 6.78 14.62 -4.08
C ARG A 46 6.40 16.07 -4.41
N PRO A 47 5.09 16.38 -4.62
CA PRO A 47 4.69 17.72 -4.99
C PRO A 47 5.09 18.73 -3.92
N ASP A 48 5.51 19.93 -4.35
CA ASP A 48 5.63 21.08 -3.47
C ASP A 48 4.24 21.49 -2.98
N TRP A 49 3.92 21.06 -1.75
CA TRP A 49 2.61 21.29 -1.14
C TRP A 49 2.38 22.77 -0.72
N THR A 50 3.42 23.58 -0.72
CA THR A 50 3.33 25.01 -0.41
C THR A 50 2.83 25.84 -1.61
N SER A 51 2.89 25.25 -2.81
CA SER A 51 2.40 25.89 -4.05
C SER A 51 1.38 25.01 -4.77
N ASP A 52 0.71 25.59 -5.78
CA ASP A 52 -0.27 24.89 -6.62
C ASP A 52 0.37 24.27 -7.87
N ARG A 53 1.59 24.69 -8.18
CA ARG A 53 2.26 24.44 -9.46
C ARG A 53 2.33 22.96 -9.81
N ASP A 54 2.82 22.12 -8.87
CA ASP A 54 3.02 20.71 -9.14
C ASP A 54 1.71 19.95 -9.26
N PHE A 55 0.69 20.34 -8.51
CA PHE A 55 -0.65 19.75 -8.59
C PHE A 55 -1.36 20.09 -9.90
N LEU A 56 -1.10 21.25 -10.48
CA LEU A 56 -1.67 21.68 -11.76
C LEU A 56 -0.93 21.12 -12.98
N LYS A 57 0.28 20.57 -12.80
CA LYS A 57 1.19 20.17 -13.88
C LYS A 57 0.59 19.20 -14.89
N LEU A 58 -0.23 18.25 -14.43
CA LEU A 58 -0.87 17.23 -15.26
C LEU A 58 -2.35 17.54 -15.56
N GLY A 59 -2.88 18.63 -15.02
CA GLY A 59 -4.28 19.00 -15.20
C GLY A 59 -5.26 18.13 -14.43
N ARG A 60 -6.52 18.06 -14.92
CA ARG A 60 -7.61 17.31 -14.32
C ARG A 60 -7.71 15.90 -14.91
N PRO A 61 -7.66 14.82 -14.11
CA PRO A 61 -7.88 13.49 -14.62
C PRO A 61 -9.37 13.28 -14.99
N ARG A 62 -9.64 12.30 -15.85
CA ARG A 62 -11.00 11.95 -16.25
C ARG A 62 -11.77 11.26 -15.13
N LEU A 63 -11.12 10.37 -14.36
CA LEU A 63 -11.77 9.53 -13.35
C LEU A 63 -11.50 9.99 -11.92
N PHE A 64 -10.23 9.97 -11.46
CA PHE A 64 -9.92 10.31 -10.08
C PHE A 64 -8.45 10.67 -9.86
N PHE A 65 -8.17 11.31 -8.71
CA PHE A 65 -6.84 11.37 -8.13
C PHE A 65 -6.64 10.24 -7.10
N GLY A 66 -5.58 9.45 -7.25
CA GLY A 66 -5.12 8.50 -6.23
C GLY A 66 -4.03 9.12 -5.37
N VAL A 67 -4.18 9.14 -4.04
CA VAL A 67 -3.27 9.86 -3.14
C VAL A 67 -2.69 8.93 -2.08
N THR A 68 -1.37 9.00 -1.90
CA THR A 68 -0.63 8.25 -0.87
C THR A 68 0.51 9.07 -0.28
N SER A 69 0.87 8.78 0.98
CA SER A 69 2.10 9.32 1.57
C SER A 69 3.38 8.67 1.01
N GLY A 70 3.24 7.58 0.28
CA GLY A 70 4.33 6.72 -0.18
C GLY A 70 4.50 5.45 0.64
N SER A 71 5.72 4.91 0.69
CA SER A 71 6.05 3.61 1.32
C SER A 71 5.93 3.62 2.84
N ILE A 72 6.08 4.78 3.47
CA ILE A 72 5.95 4.96 4.93
C ILE A 72 5.02 6.12 5.27
N ASP A 73 4.52 6.10 6.49
CA ASP A 73 3.77 7.19 7.09
C ASP A 73 4.58 8.49 7.09
N SER A 74 3.95 9.62 6.71
CA SER A 74 4.64 10.91 6.58
C SER A 74 5.20 11.44 7.90
N CYS A 75 4.47 11.28 9.01
CA CYS A 75 4.98 11.69 10.31
C CYS A 75 6.14 10.78 10.77
N LEU A 76 6.05 9.47 10.50
CA LEU A 76 7.16 8.55 10.77
C LEU A 76 8.40 8.89 9.92
N ALA A 77 8.20 9.33 8.68
CA ALA A 77 9.29 9.82 7.84
C ALA A 77 9.93 11.09 8.40
N ASN A 78 9.12 12.02 8.92
CA ASN A 78 9.57 13.35 9.31
C ASN A 78 10.15 13.42 10.75
N TYR A 79 9.76 12.47 11.62
CA TYR A 79 10.12 12.54 13.05
C TYR A 79 10.80 11.27 13.55
N THR A 80 11.67 11.44 14.54
CA THR A 80 12.20 10.34 15.35
C THR A 80 11.15 9.88 16.37
N PRO A 81 11.31 8.70 17.01
CA PRO A 81 10.45 8.27 18.10
C PRO A 81 10.41 9.23 19.31
N LEU A 82 11.40 10.10 19.44
CA LEU A 82 11.46 11.14 20.48
C LEU A 82 10.86 12.48 20.03
N LEU A 83 10.02 12.47 18.99
CA LEU A 83 9.33 13.64 18.43
C LEU A 83 10.28 14.74 17.90
N ARG A 84 11.54 14.41 17.65
CA ARG A 84 12.49 15.34 17.03
C ARG A 84 12.34 15.24 15.52
N ARG A 85 12.25 16.37 14.82
CA ARG A 85 12.25 16.41 13.37
C ARG A 85 13.56 15.81 12.87
N ARG A 86 13.47 14.90 11.88
CA ARG A 86 14.67 14.36 11.23
C ARG A 86 15.30 15.46 10.40
N GLU A 87 16.60 15.66 10.59
CA GLU A 87 17.42 16.41 9.65
C GLU A 87 17.48 15.63 8.34
N LYS A 88 17.85 16.29 7.24
CA LYS A 88 18.03 15.61 5.96
C LYS A 88 18.99 14.44 6.16
N ASP A 89 18.45 13.25 6.20
CA ASP A 89 19.24 12.04 6.21
C ASP A 89 19.56 11.72 4.76
N GLU A 90 20.81 11.92 4.35
CA GLU A 90 21.28 11.64 2.99
C GLU A 90 21.07 10.18 2.58
N HIS A 91 20.91 9.30 3.58
CA HIS A 91 20.66 7.88 3.40
C HIS A 91 19.18 7.47 3.50
N ALA A 92 18.26 8.40 3.74
CA ALA A 92 16.84 8.13 3.83
C ALA A 92 16.04 8.95 2.82
N PRO A 93 15.92 8.49 1.57
CA PRO A 93 15.23 9.19 0.48
C PRO A 93 13.76 9.48 0.79
N TYR A 94 13.22 8.76 1.75
CA TYR A 94 11.82 8.88 2.15
C TYR A 94 11.53 9.96 3.17
N SER A 95 12.57 10.58 3.77
CA SER A 95 12.42 11.43 4.95
C SER A 95 12.30 12.92 4.66
N SER A 96 12.63 13.43 3.47
CA SER A 96 12.67 14.87 3.24
C SER A 96 11.56 15.39 2.33
N GLY A 97 10.90 16.47 2.74
CA GLY A 97 10.02 17.27 1.89
C GLY A 97 8.55 16.89 1.91
N LYS A 98 8.13 15.85 2.63
CA LYS A 98 6.70 15.55 2.80
C LYS A 98 6.09 16.47 3.87
N PRO A 99 4.85 16.94 3.69
CA PRO A 99 4.13 17.54 4.81
C PRO A 99 3.77 16.48 5.85
N ASP A 100 3.61 16.91 7.09
CA ASP A 100 3.03 16.05 8.13
C ASP A 100 1.60 15.68 7.73
N ARG A 101 1.25 14.38 7.84
CA ARG A 101 -0.04 13.84 7.38
C ARG A 101 -0.27 14.15 5.89
N ALA A 102 0.70 13.77 5.06
CA ALA A 102 0.77 14.11 3.65
C ALA A 102 -0.52 13.81 2.88
N VAL A 103 -1.18 12.69 3.17
CA VAL A 103 -2.45 12.33 2.52
C VAL A 103 -3.50 13.41 2.72
N ILE A 104 -3.64 13.94 3.95
CA ILE A 104 -4.62 15.00 4.26
C ILE A 104 -4.27 16.28 3.51
N VAL A 105 -3.01 16.69 3.54
CA VAL A 105 -2.55 17.93 2.90
C VAL A 105 -2.75 17.87 1.40
N TYR A 106 -2.33 16.77 0.76
CA TYR A 106 -2.47 16.60 -0.69
C TYR A 106 -3.94 16.57 -1.12
N CYS A 107 -4.79 15.82 -0.41
CA CYS A 107 -6.22 15.77 -0.70
C CYS A 107 -6.89 17.14 -0.59
N ASN A 108 -6.60 17.90 0.46
CA ASN A 108 -7.18 19.24 0.63
C ASN A 108 -6.73 20.20 -0.49
N LYS A 109 -5.45 20.12 -0.91
CA LYS A 109 -4.95 20.89 -2.05
C LYS A 109 -5.67 20.50 -3.35
N ILE A 110 -5.84 19.21 -3.63
CA ILE A 110 -6.55 18.71 -4.80
C ILE A 110 -8.03 19.13 -4.79
N LYS A 111 -8.74 19.02 -3.65
CA LYS A 111 -10.13 19.45 -3.53
C LYS A 111 -10.30 20.95 -3.79
N GLN A 112 -9.32 21.75 -3.40
CA GLN A 112 -9.31 23.20 -3.69
C GLN A 112 -9.14 23.48 -5.17
N LEU A 113 -8.20 22.79 -5.84
CA LEU A 113 -7.83 23.05 -7.24
C LEU A 113 -8.79 22.40 -8.24
N PHE A 114 -9.34 21.24 -7.88
CA PHE A 114 -10.17 20.41 -8.77
C PHE A 114 -11.49 20.01 -8.08
N PRO A 115 -12.39 20.95 -7.82
CA PRO A 115 -13.66 20.64 -7.19
C PRO A 115 -14.46 19.62 -7.98
N GLY A 116 -15.11 18.68 -7.27
CA GLY A 116 -15.97 17.66 -7.84
C GLY A 116 -15.29 16.45 -8.46
N ILE A 117 -13.94 16.39 -8.49
CA ILE A 117 -13.24 15.19 -8.92
C ILE A 117 -13.15 14.18 -7.76
N PRO A 118 -13.38 12.89 -7.98
CA PRO A 118 -13.19 11.87 -6.95
C PRO A 118 -11.73 11.78 -6.49
N ILE A 119 -11.55 11.54 -5.19
CA ILE A 119 -10.23 11.27 -4.58
C ILE A 119 -10.25 9.91 -3.91
N VAL A 120 -9.33 9.05 -4.33
CA VAL A 120 -9.05 7.73 -3.75
C VAL A 120 -7.79 7.82 -2.91
N ILE A 121 -7.87 7.54 -1.61
CA ILE A 121 -6.69 7.50 -0.76
C ILE A 121 -6.26 6.06 -0.46
N GLY A 122 -4.94 5.83 -0.34
CA GLY A 122 -4.42 4.50 -0.08
C GLY A 122 -3.01 4.53 0.53
N GLY A 123 -2.42 3.34 0.63
CA GLY A 123 -1.11 3.16 1.25
C GLY A 123 -1.19 3.02 2.78
N ILE A 124 -0.01 2.93 3.42
CA ILE A 124 0.08 2.60 4.84
C ILE A 124 -0.54 3.68 5.74
N GLU A 125 -0.32 4.96 5.43
CA GLU A 125 -0.86 6.07 6.21
C GLU A 125 -2.40 6.07 6.21
N ALA A 126 -3.03 5.85 5.06
CA ALA A 126 -4.48 5.75 4.95
C ALA A 126 -5.02 4.47 5.62
N SER A 127 -4.38 3.32 5.37
CA SER A 127 -4.82 2.04 5.92
C SER A 127 -4.86 2.03 7.45
N LEU A 128 -3.84 2.57 8.11
CA LEU A 128 -3.73 2.56 9.57
C LEU A 128 -4.63 3.60 10.23
N ARG A 129 -5.04 4.64 9.48
CA ARG A 129 -5.88 5.74 9.98
C ARG A 129 -7.32 5.71 9.45
N ARG A 130 -7.77 4.56 8.91
CA ARG A 130 -9.13 4.43 8.32
C ARG A 130 -10.27 4.60 9.32
N PHE A 131 -10.01 4.32 10.61
CA PHE A 131 -10.90 4.60 11.75
C PHE A 131 -10.26 5.60 12.72
N ALA A 132 -10.90 5.85 13.84
CA ALA A 132 -10.31 6.61 14.92
C ALA A 132 -9.01 5.94 15.37
N HIS A 133 -7.96 6.74 15.50
CA HIS A 133 -6.61 6.27 15.76
C HIS A 133 -5.88 7.19 16.72
N TYR A 134 -4.96 6.64 17.51
CA TYR A 134 -4.09 7.43 18.37
C TYR A 134 -3.00 8.09 17.53
N ASP A 135 -2.97 9.42 17.54
CA ASP A 135 -1.91 10.22 16.92
C ASP A 135 -0.83 10.49 17.95
N TYR A 136 0.29 9.81 17.83
CA TYR A 136 1.42 9.88 18.75
C TYR A 136 2.04 11.29 18.80
N TRP A 137 2.05 12.01 17.67
CA TRP A 137 2.66 13.35 17.59
C TRP A 137 1.82 14.43 18.26
N GLU A 138 0.48 14.29 18.23
CA GLU A 138 -0.44 15.19 18.94
C GLU A 138 -0.88 14.66 20.31
N ASN A 139 -0.47 13.44 20.67
CA ASN A 139 -0.84 12.78 21.92
C ASN A 139 -2.37 12.77 22.16
N ARG A 140 -3.13 12.45 21.12
CA ARG A 140 -4.60 12.36 21.19
C ARG A 140 -5.17 11.37 20.19
N VAL A 141 -6.41 10.93 20.41
CA VAL A 141 -7.17 10.18 19.41
C VAL A 141 -7.69 11.16 18.37
N ARG A 142 -7.40 10.85 17.09
CA ARG A 142 -7.94 11.57 15.94
C ARG A 142 -9.04 10.75 15.28
N ARG A 143 -9.94 11.43 14.58
CA ARG A 143 -10.98 10.79 13.79
C ARG A 143 -10.38 10.14 12.52
N SER A 144 -11.20 9.37 11.80
CA SER A 144 -10.79 8.75 10.53
C SER A 144 -10.16 9.75 9.57
N ILE A 145 -9.05 9.34 8.93
CA ILE A 145 -8.38 10.12 7.88
C ILE A 145 -9.30 10.42 6.69
N LEU A 146 -10.30 9.56 6.44
CA LEU A 146 -11.27 9.77 5.37
C LEU A 146 -12.10 11.03 5.58
N LEU A 147 -12.41 11.35 6.85
CA LEU A 147 -13.10 12.60 7.21
C LEU A 147 -12.18 13.83 7.14
N ASP A 148 -10.92 13.69 7.57
CA ASP A 148 -9.96 14.79 7.58
C ASP A 148 -9.47 15.15 6.18
N SER A 149 -9.29 14.16 5.31
CA SER A 149 -8.86 14.35 3.91
C SER A 149 -9.98 14.74 2.98
N ARG A 150 -11.25 14.53 3.38
CA ARG A 150 -12.44 14.67 2.53
C ARG A 150 -12.37 13.82 1.26
N ALA A 151 -11.63 12.72 1.29
CA ALA A 151 -11.57 11.77 0.19
C ALA A 151 -12.91 11.03 0.04
N ASP A 152 -13.16 10.53 -1.16
CA ASP A 152 -14.43 9.88 -1.48
C ASP A 152 -14.41 8.39 -1.11
N ILE A 153 -13.24 7.77 -1.17
CA ILE A 153 -13.02 6.37 -0.82
C ILE A 153 -11.58 6.15 -0.34
N LEU A 154 -11.42 5.23 0.60
CA LEU A 154 -10.13 4.78 1.13
C LEU A 154 -9.91 3.31 0.78
N VAL A 155 -8.77 3.01 0.18
CA VAL A 155 -8.27 1.66 -0.06
C VAL A 155 -7.33 1.28 1.07
N TYR A 156 -7.64 0.19 1.80
CA TYR A 156 -6.74 -0.32 2.83
C TYR A 156 -6.11 -1.65 2.41
N GLY A 157 -4.90 -1.88 2.92
CA GLY A 157 -4.11 -3.05 2.50
C GLY A 157 -3.52 -2.93 1.10
N PRO A 158 -3.23 -4.05 0.45
CA PRO A 158 -2.85 -4.09 -0.96
C PRO A 158 -3.99 -3.54 -1.82
N GLY A 159 -3.67 -2.67 -2.77
CA GLY A 159 -4.67 -1.85 -3.47
C GLY A 159 -4.96 -2.26 -4.91
N GLU A 160 -4.31 -3.27 -5.45
CA GLU A 160 -4.31 -3.58 -6.88
C GLU A 160 -5.70 -3.95 -7.41
N LEU A 161 -6.41 -4.82 -6.70
CA LEU A 161 -7.75 -5.24 -7.11
C LEU A 161 -8.76 -4.11 -6.95
N GLN A 162 -8.65 -3.36 -5.87
CA GLN A 162 -9.54 -2.25 -5.56
C GLN A 162 -9.45 -1.12 -6.57
N VAL A 163 -8.23 -0.73 -6.98
CA VAL A 163 -8.08 0.36 -7.95
C VAL A 163 -8.61 -0.01 -9.32
N ILE A 164 -8.53 -1.29 -9.72
CA ILE A 164 -9.16 -1.78 -10.94
C ILE A 164 -10.68 -1.64 -10.86
N GLU A 165 -11.29 -2.11 -9.75
CA GLU A 165 -12.74 -2.06 -9.57
C GLU A 165 -13.24 -0.61 -9.45
N ILE A 166 -12.53 0.25 -8.69
CA ILE A 166 -12.84 1.68 -8.58
C ILE A 166 -12.81 2.34 -9.95
N SER A 167 -11.77 2.08 -10.75
CA SER A 167 -11.62 2.65 -12.08
C SER A 167 -12.77 2.25 -13.00
N SER A 168 -13.12 0.95 -13.03
CA SER A 168 -14.22 0.44 -13.84
C SER A 168 -15.56 1.05 -13.42
N ARG A 169 -15.85 1.08 -12.12
CA ARG A 169 -17.11 1.65 -11.63
C ARG A 169 -17.26 3.15 -11.92
N LEU A 170 -16.17 3.91 -11.76
CA LEU A 170 -16.18 5.34 -12.11
C LEU A 170 -16.35 5.56 -13.61
N ASP A 171 -15.74 4.70 -14.44
CA ASP A 171 -15.86 4.74 -15.89
C ASP A 171 -17.31 4.46 -16.35
N ASP A 172 -17.97 3.52 -15.65
CA ASP A 172 -19.36 3.12 -15.90
C ASP A 172 -20.38 4.02 -15.14
N GLY A 173 -19.96 5.01 -14.40
CA GLY A 173 -20.84 5.87 -13.57
C GLY A 173 -21.52 5.14 -12.41
N GLN A 174 -20.95 4.04 -11.92
CA GLN A 174 -21.49 3.22 -10.86
C GLN A 174 -21.07 3.70 -9.45
N SER A 175 -21.82 3.26 -8.43
CA SER A 175 -21.50 3.54 -7.03
C SER A 175 -20.19 2.84 -6.59
N LEU A 176 -19.44 3.51 -5.71
CA LEU A 176 -18.24 2.96 -5.08
C LEU A 176 -18.56 2.16 -3.81
N GLU A 177 -19.83 2.01 -3.43
CA GLU A 177 -20.25 1.20 -2.29
C GLU A 177 -20.03 -0.30 -2.56
N GLY A 178 -19.68 -1.07 -1.52
CA GLY A 178 -19.54 -2.52 -1.60
C GLY A 178 -18.20 -3.01 -2.15
N ILE A 179 -17.27 -2.15 -2.53
CA ILE A 179 -15.95 -2.58 -3.00
C ILE A 179 -15.16 -3.17 -1.86
N ARG A 180 -14.75 -4.43 -1.99
CA ARG A 180 -13.95 -5.12 -0.96
C ARG A 180 -12.59 -4.45 -0.76
N GLY A 181 -12.14 -4.36 0.49
CA GLY A 181 -10.86 -3.73 0.84
C GLY A 181 -10.88 -2.20 0.82
N THR A 182 -12.08 -1.61 0.92
CA THR A 182 -12.23 -0.16 0.97
C THR A 182 -12.99 0.30 2.22
N ALA A 183 -12.92 1.59 2.47
CA ALA A 183 -13.78 2.27 3.43
C ALA A 183 -14.39 3.53 2.82
N ILE A 184 -15.64 3.82 3.16
CA ILE A 184 -16.39 4.98 2.70
C ILE A 184 -17.08 5.70 3.86
N ILE A 185 -17.58 6.91 3.61
CA ILE A 185 -18.43 7.63 4.56
C ILE A 185 -19.90 7.39 4.18
N SER A 186 -20.71 6.99 5.16
CA SER A 186 -22.16 6.81 5.01
C SER A 186 -22.93 7.60 6.08
N ARG A 187 -24.18 7.94 5.79
CA ARG A 187 -25.13 8.46 6.79
C ARG A 187 -25.88 7.35 7.50
N ASN A 188 -25.95 6.17 6.89
CA ASN A 188 -26.69 5.02 7.38
C ASN A 188 -25.72 3.91 7.82
N LEU A 189 -26.15 3.11 8.79
CA LEU A 189 -25.48 1.89 9.21
C LEU A 189 -26.23 0.69 8.59
N PRO A 190 -25.66 0.03 7.57
CA PRO A 190 -26.28 -1.18 7.03
C PRO A 190 -26.17 -2.34 8.03
N PRO A 191 -27.18 -3.26 8.06
CA PRO A 191 -27.28 -4.31 9.10
C PRO A 191 -26.16 -5.36 9.06
N GLU A 192 -25.46 -5.49 7.94
CA GLU A 192 -24.35 -6.43 7.77
C GLU A 192 -23.02 -5.93 8.38
N PHE A 193 -22.98 -4.70 8.90
CA PHE A 193 -21.80 -4.13 9.53
C PHE A 193 -21.82 -4.29 11.05
N GLU A 194 -20.73 -4.79 11.61
CA GLU A 194 -20.48 -4.79 13.04
C GLU A 194 -20.07 -3.37 13.49
N GLU A 195 -20.86 -2.75 14.34
CA GLU A 195 -20.55 -1.44 14.88
C GLU A 195 -19.49 -1.57 15.98
N ILE A 196 -18.37 -0.85 15.81
CA ILE A 196 -17.31 -0.74 16.80
C ILE A 196 -17.50 0.54 17.62
N PRO A 197 -16.87 0.67 18.80
CA PRO A 197 -16.97 1.89 19.61
C PRO A 197 -16.76 3.16 18.78
N SER A 198 -17.65 4.14 18.98
CA SER A 198 -17.66 5.40 18.26
C SER A 198 -16.39 6.22 18.46
N TYR A 199 -16.15 7.22 17.61
CA TYR A 199 -15.04 8.15 17.79
C TYR A 199 -15.10 8.86 19.13
N GLU A 200 -16.28 9.26 19.58
CA GLU A 200 -16.50 9.94 20.85
C GLU A 200 -16.12 9.03 22.04
N GLU A 201 -16.56 7.78 22.02
CA GLU A 201 -16.22 6.80 23.05
C GLU A 201 -14.71 6.50 23.09
N VAL A 202 -14.10 6.20 21.93
CA VAL A 202 -12.66 5.88 21.90
C VAL A 202 -11.77 7.07 22.22
N SER A 203 -12.28 8.29 22.08
CA SER A 203 -11.54 9.51 22.43
C SER A 203 -11.53 9.81 23.93
N SER A 204 -12.54 9.33 24.66
CA SER A 204 -12.73 9.58 26.10
C SER A 204 -12.38 8.38 26.98
N GLU A 205 -12.49 7.15 26.44
CA GLU A 205 -12.38 5.92 27.21
C GLU A 205 -11.30 4.99 26.64
N PRO A 206 -10.14 4.80 27.33
CA PRO A 206 -9.06 3.93 26.87
C PRO A 206 -9.50 2.48 26.60
N GLU A 207 -10.42 1.93 27.41
CA GLU A 207 -10.95 0.58 27.23
C GLU A 207 -11.71 0.42 25.93
N LYS A 208 -12.49 1.43 25.54
CA LYS A 208 -13.21 1.48 24.27
C LYS A 208 -12.25 1.56 23.09
N PHE A 209 -11.17 2.34 23.24
CA PHE A 209 -10.11 2.39 22.23
C PHE A 209 -9.48 1.01 22.03
N LEU A 210 -9.11 0.30 23.12
CA LEU A 210 -8.56 -1.05 23.03
C LEU A 210 -9.54 -2.04 22.43
N GLN A 211 -10.83 -1.95 22.76
CA GLN A 211 -11.89 -2.77 22.16
C GLN A 211 -11.96 -2.55 20.63
N ALA A 212 -11.99 -1.30 20.18
CA ALA A 212 -12.00 -0.97 18.75
C ALA A 212 -10.76 -1.52 18.04
N GLN A 213 -9.54 -1.35 18.60
CA GLN A 213 -8.32 -1.86 18.01
C GLN A 213 -8.30 -3.40 17.85
N ARG A 214 -8.87 -4.14 18.80
CA ARG A 214 -8.99 -5.61 18.72
C ARG A 214 -9.90 -6.05 17.58
N LEU A 215 -10.99 -5.32 17.34
CA LEU A 215 -11.95 -5.62 16.28
C LEU A 215 -11.37 -5.32 14.89
N LEU A 216 -10.54 -4.28 14.75
CA LEU A 216 -9.88 -3.92 13.49
C LEU A 216 -9.03 -5.06 12.90
N ALA A 217 -8.48 -5.92 13.73
CA ALA A 217 -7.66 -7.05 13.30
C ALA A 217 -8.47 -8.17 12.60
N ASN A 218 -9.80 -8.10 12.57
CA ASN A 218 -10.64 -9.15 12.02
C ASN A 218 -10.99 -9.00 10.54
N TYR A 219 -10.65 -7.88 9.90
CA TYR A 219 -10.88 -7.59 8.46
C TYR A 219 -12.31 -7.84 7.96
N LYS A 220 -13.29 -7.67 8.85
CA LYS A 220 -14.72 -7.84 8.57
C LYS A 220 -15.36 -6.55 8.05
N SER A 221 -16.67 -6.61 7.79
CA SER A 221 -17.52 -5.43 7.64
C SER A 221 -17.64 -4.72 8.98
N LEU A 222 -16.99 -3.57 9.13
CA LEU A 222 -16.97 -2.79 10.37
C LEU A 222 -17.51 -1.40 10.11
N ALA A 223 -18.21 -0.84 11.08
CA ALA A 223 -18.68 0.53 11.06
C ALA A 223 -18.24 1.27 12.33
N GLN A 224 -17.72 2.49 12.18
CA GLN A 224 -17.45 3.39 13.29
C GLN A 224 -18.24 4.68 13.14
N LYS A 225 -18.99 5.03 14.17
CA LYS A 225 -19.73 6.26 14.22
C LYS A 225 -18.82 7.45 14.51
N HIS A 226 -19.03 8.55 13.78
CA HIS A 226 -18.39 9.84 13.95
C HIS A 226 -19.47 10.92 13.87
N ALA A 227 -19.96 11.40 15.01
CA ALA A 227 -21.11 12.29 15.12
C ALA A 227 -22.35 11.72 14.39
N ASN A 228 -22.77 12.33 13.28
CA ASN A 228 -23.94 11.92 12.48
C ASN A 228 -23.59 11.10 11.22
N ARG A 229 -22.38 10.56 11.13
CA ARG A 229 -21.89 9.76 10.00
C ARG A 229 -21.22 8.49 10.47
N TYR A 230 -21.12 7.53 9.58
CA TYR A 230 -20.37 6.30 9.78
C TYR A 230 -19.21 6.22 8.78
N VAL A 231 -18.09 5.69 9.22
CA VAL A 231 -17.05 5.15 8.35
C VAL A 231 -17.33 3.67 8.26
N LEU A 232 -17.63 3.19 7.05
CA LEU A 232 -17.93 1.79 6.75
C LEU A 232 -16.70 1.16 6.10
N GLN A 233 -16.18 0.08 6.69
CA GLN A 233 -15.11 -0.74 6.12
C GLN A 233 -15.71 -2.00 5.51
N TYR A 234 -15.51 -2.24 4.23
CA TYR A 234 -15.84 -3.50 3.56
C TYR A 234 -14.73 -4.55 3.79
N PRO A 235 -15.05 -5.86 3.79
CA PRO A 235 -14.06 -6.91 4.02
C PRO A 235 -12.91 -6.86 3.02
N ALA A 236 -11.72 -7.26 3.43
CA ALA A 236 -10.57 -7.36 2.52
C ALA A 236 -10.85 -8.35 1.36
N PRO A 237 -10.34 -8.10 0.16
CA PRO A 237 -10.38 -9.08 -0.93
C PRO A 237 -9.43 -10.24 -0.61
N GLU A 238 -9.68 -11.38 -1.25
CA GLU A 238 -8.75 -12.51 -1.18
C GLU A 238 -7.74 -12.42 -2.32
N TYR A 239 -6.47 -12.44 -1.96
CA TYR A 239 -5.37 -12.59 -2.91
C TYR A 239 -5.04 -14.07 -3.07
N THR A 240 -4.74 -14.49 -4.30
CA THR A 240 -4.31 -15.85 -4.63
C THR A 240 -2.91 -15.82 -5.24
N PRO A 241 -2.21 -16.98 -5.32
CA PRO A 241 -0.94 -17.06 -6.02
C PRO A 241 -1.02 -16.54 -7.47
N GLU A 242 -2.09 -16.85 -8.19
CA GLU A 242 -2.28 -16.44 -9.59
C GLU A 242 -2.41 -14.91 -9.73
N ILE A 243 -3.10 -14.26 -8.79
CA ILE A 243 -3.20 -12.80 -8.74
C ILE A 243 -1.82 -12.18 -8.50
N LEU A 244 -1.05 -12.71 -7.56
CA LEU A 244 0.31 -12.23 -7.31
C LEU A 244 1.23 -12.48 -8.52
N ASP A 245 1.13 -13.64 -9.15
CA ASP A 245 1.90 -13.98 -10.34
C ASP A 245 1.61 -13.02 -11.49
N TRP A 246 0.33 -12.67 -11.69
CA TRP A 246 -0.07 -11.66 -12.67
C TRP A 246 0.51 -10.27 -12.34
N ILE A 247 0.37 -9.81 -11.08
CA ILE A 247 0.85 -8.49 -10.65
C ILE A 247 2.37 -8.36 -10.87
N TYR A 248 3.14 -9.33 -10.39
CA TYR A 248 4.61 -9.31 -10.49
C TYR A 248 5.12 -9.73 -11.88
N GLY A 249 4.24 -10.28 -12.72
CA GLY A 249 4.48 -10.53 -14.13
C GLY A 249 4.43 -9.30 -15.02
N LEU A 250 3.92 -8.16 -14.54
CA LEU A 250 3.81 -6.92 -15.29
C LEU A 250 5.18 -6.38 -15.73
N PRO A 251 5.25 -5.60 -16.83
CA PRO A 251 6.49 -5.19 -17.47
C PRO A 251 7.15 -4.01 -16.76
N PHE A 252 7.63 -4.20 -15.54
CA PHE A 252 8.40 -3.19 -14.81
C PHE A 252 9.77 -2.98 -15.46
N THR A 253 10.13 -1.73 -15.73
CA THR A 253 11.45 -1.37 -16.28
C THR A 253 12.56 -1.40 -15.23
N ARG A 254 12.20 -1.35 -13.96
CA ARG A 254 13.12 -1.21 -12.81
C ARG A 254 14.03 0.01 -12.93
N SER A 255 13.53 1.04 -13.62
CA SER A 255 14.20 2.33 -13.74
C SER A 255 14.17 3.05 -12.40
N ILE A 256 15.35 3.45 -11.94
CA ILE A 256 15.53 4.24 -10.72
C ILE A 256 15.84 5.68 -11.13
N PRO A 257 15.17 6.69 -10.53
CA PRO A 257 15.46 8.08 -10.81
C PRO A 257 16.91 8.43 -10.44
N PRO A 258 17.65 9.17 -11.31
CA PRO A 258 19.05 9.50 -11.06
C PRO A 258 19.28 10.29 -9.77
N ASP A 259 18.29 11.07 -9.35
CA ASP A 259 18.33 11.89 -8.14
C ASP A 259 18.23 11.08 -6.84
N TYR A 260 17.97 9.76 -6.94
CA TYR A 260 17.77 8.85 -5.80
C TYR A 260 18.59 7.57 -5.95
N PRO A 261 19.95 7.67 -6.04
CA PRO A 261 20.82 6.51 -6.27
C PRO A 261 20.74 5.44 -5.16
N GLU A 262 20.29 5.81 -3.97
CA GLU A 262 20.09 4.90 -2.85
C GLU A 262 18.97 3.86 -3.12
N LEU A 263 18.04 4.11 -4.02
CA LEU A 263 17.03 3.16 -4.44
C LEU A 263 17.61 2.02 -5.29
N GLU A 264 18.81 2.20 -5.84
CA GLU A 264 19.53 1.18 -6.61
C GLU A 264 19.78 -0.11 -5.79
N MET A 265 19.91 0.02 -4.47
CA MET A 265 20.16 -1.12 -3.57
C MET A 265 19.04 -2.19 -3.58
N GLY A 266 17.85 -1.83 -4.05
CA GLY A 266 16.71 -2.75 -4.18
C GLY A 266 16.32 -3.09 -5.61
N LYS A 267 17.06 -2.59 -6.62
CA LYS A 267 16.71 -2.68 -8.04
C LYS A 267 16.41 -4.09 -8.53
N PHE A 268 17.18 -5.06 -8.09
CA PHE A 268 17.02 -6.46 -8.46
C PHE A 268 16.41 -7.31 -7.34
N SER A 269 15.60 -6.71 -6.48
CA SER A 269 14.83 -7.44 -5.47
C SER A 269 13.56 -8.03 -6.06
N ILE A 270 13.17 -9.21 -5.55
CA ILE A 270 12.01 -9.99 -6.01
C ILE A 270 11.12 -10.29 -4.82
N VAL A 271 9.84 -9.94 -4.94
CA VAL A 271 8.83 -10.28 -3.93
C VAL A 271 8.35 -11.71 -4.16
N THR A 272 8.51 -12.55 -3.15
CA THR A 272 8.11 -13.97 -3.21
C THR A 272 6.72 -14.22 -2.64
N HIS A 273 6.30 -13.42 -1.68
CA HIS A 273 5.01 -13.58 -0.99
C HIS A 273 4.53 -12.26 -0.40
N ARG A 274 3.28 -12.23 0.02
CA ARG A 274 2.67 -11.13 0.79
C ARG A 274 2.04 -11.65 2.07
N GLY A 275 1.72 -10.72 2.97
CA GLY A 275 1.15 -11.00 4.28
C GLY A 275 2.21 -11.26 5.35
N CYS A 276 1.77 -11.27 6.61
CA CYS A 276 2.60 -11.55 7.77
C CYS A 276 1.79 -12.22 8.89
N ILE A 277 2.15 -13.44 9.24
CA ILE A 277 1.52 -14.19 10.33
C ILE A 277 2.09 -13.87 11.72
N GLY A 278 3.07 -12.97 11.80
CA GLY A 278 3.79 -12.64 13.04
C GLY A 278 2.93 -11.93 14.07
N ARG A 279 2.07 -10.99 13.64
CA ARG A 279 1.24 -10.16 14.51
C ARG A 279 2.00 -9.57 15.70
N CYS A 280 3.25 -9.14 15.48
CA CYS A 280 4.08 -8.53 16.53
C CYS A 280 3.42 -7.25 17.03
N SER A 281 3.37 -7.04 18.35
CA SER A 281 2.65 -5.94 18.98
C SER A 281 3.15 -4.54 18.59
N PHE A 282 4.38 -4.42 18.14
CA PHE A 282 5.01 -3.17 17.68
C PHE A 282 4.89 -2.94 16.17
N CYS A 283 4.37 -3.93 15.41
CA CYS A 283 4.46 -3.92 13.95
C CYS A 283 3.08 -3.79 13.31
N SER A 284 2.95 -2.88 12.35
CA SER A 284 1.72 -2.65 11.60
C SER A 284 1.61 -3.45 10.29
N LEU A 285 2.61 -4.25 9.95
CA LEU A 285 2.64 -5.00 8.67
C LEU A 285 1.43 -5.92 8.50
N SER A 286 1.07 -6.69 9.52
CA SER A 286 -0.10 -7.57 9.43
C SER A 286 -1.43 -6.79 9.29
N LEU A 287 -1.51 -5.56 9.81
CA LEU A 287 -2.68 -4.70 9.67
C LEU A 287 -2.81 -4.06 8.28
N HIS A 288 -1.69 -3.97 7.55
CA HIS A 288 -1.67 -3.42 6.20
C HIS A 288 -1.61 -4.52 5.13
N GLN A 289 -0.70 -5.50 5.28
CA GLN A 289 -0.47 -6.55 4.28
C GLN A 289 -1.38 -7.79 4.44
N GLY A 290 -2.13 -7.86 5.53
CA GLY A 290 -2.90 -9.04 5.90
C GLY A 290 -2.12 -9.99 6.81
N ASP A 291 -2.86 -10.84 7.53
CA ASP A 291 -2.34 -11.78 8.52
C ASP A 291 -2.24 -13.23 8.00
N ARG A 292 -2.31 -13.39 6.68
CA ARG A 292 -2.12 -14.68 5.97
C ARG A 292 -1.03 -14.53 4.93
N ILE A 293 -0.27 -15.59 4.76
CA ILE A 293 0.73 -15.64 3.69
C ILE A 293 0.03 -16.08 2.40
N VAL A 294 0.35 -15.36 1.33
CA VAL A 294 0.05 -15.75 -0.04
C VAL A 294 1.37 -15.73 -0.80
N SER A 295 1.84 -16.90 -1.21
CA SER A 295 3.09 -17.06 -1.95
C SER A 295 2.83 -17.07 -3.46
N ARG A 296 3.72 -16.48 -4.21
CA ARG A 296 3.79 -16.61 -5.66
C ARG A 296 4.17 -18.05 -6.03
N SER A 297 3.81 -18.45 -7.24
CA SER A 297 4.31 -19.71 -7.79
C SER A 297 5.83 -19.64 -8.00
N GLU A 298 6.47 -20.79 -7.89
CA GLU A 298 7.92 -20.92 -8.11
C GLU A 298 8.29 -20.52 -9.54
N GLU A 299 7.48 -20.93 -10.51
CA GLU A 299 7.71 -20.62 -11.93
C GLU A 299 7.61 -19.12 -12.24
N SER A 300 6.66 -18.41 -11.65
CA SER A 300 6.55 -16.94 -11.78
C SER A 300 7.81 -16.23 -11.28
N ILE A 301 8.35 -16.67 -10.14
CA ILE A 301 9.58 -16.10 -9.57
C ILE A 301 10.79 -16.41 -10.45
N LEU A 302 10.93 -17.65 -10.91
CA LEU A 302 12.04 -18.05 -11.77
C LEU A 302 12.00 -17.34 -13.13
N GLU A 303 10.81 -17.12 -13.68
CA GLU A 303 10.64 -16.37 -14.93
C GLU A 303 11.02 -14.90 -14.75
N GLU A 304 10.66 -14.29 -13.62
CA GLU A 304 11.12 -12.94 -13.29
C GLU A 304 12.65 -12.88 -13.21
N ILE A 305 13.31 -13.85 -12.56
CA ILE A 305 14.77 -13.94 -12.52
C ILE A 305 15.38 -14.04 -13.92
N ARG A 306 14.81 -14.88 -14.82
CA ARG A 306 15.29 -14.96 -16.21
C ARG A 306 15.19 -13.62 -16.93
N ARG A 307 14.07 -12.89 -16.76
CA ARG A 307 13.94 -11.54 -17.32
C ARG A 307 14.98 -10.59 -16.75
N LEU A 308 15.29 -10.66 -15.45
CA LEU A 308 16.32 -9.81 -14.82
C LEU A 308 17.71 -10.09 -15.40
N THR A 309 18.05 -11.33 -15.75
CA THR A 309 19.36 -11.65 -16.37
C THR A 309 19.55 -10.99 -17.74
N GLN A 310 18.48 -10.54 -18.39
CA GLN A 310 18.51 -9.80 -19.66
C GLN A 310 18.57 -8.28 -19.47
N HIS A 311 18.44 -7.79 -18.23
CA HIS A 311 18.50 -6.35 -17.97
C HIS A 311 19.93 -5.82 -18.14
N PRO A 312 20.16 -4.70 -18.84
CA PRO A 312 21.52 -4.22 -19.17
C PRO A 312 22.38 -3.95 -17.93
N ASP A 313 21.78 -3.55 -16.82
CA ASP A 313 22.50 -3.24 -15.57
C ASP A 313 22.70 -4.46 -14.67
N PHE A 314 22.16 -5.63 -15.05
CA PHE A 314 22.23 -6.82 -14.20
C PHE A 314 23.64 -7.42 -14.20
N LYS A 315 24.28 -7.42 -13.04
CA LYS A 315 25.65 -7.94 -12.85
C LYS A 315 25.70 -9.36 -12.26
N GLY A 316 24.55 -10.02 -12.18
CA GLY A 316 24.43 -11.40 -11.66
C GLY A 316 24.00 -11.47 -10.18
N TYR A 317 23.58 -10.38 -9.59
CA TYR A 317 23.20 -10.33 -8.17
C TYR A 317 21.71 -10.08 -8.04
N ILE A 318 21.02 -10.95 -7.30
CA ILE A 318 19.65 -10.72 -6.83
C ILE A 318 19.79 -10.11 -5.43
N ASP A 319 19.33 -8.86 -5.29
CA ASP A 319 19.52 -8.05 -4.08
C ASP A 319 18.73 -8.59 -2.89
N ASP A 320 17.53 -9.08 -3.14
CA ASP A 320 16.69 -9.77 -2.18
C ASP A 320 15.73 -10.73 -2.89
N LEU A 321 15.61 -11.94 -2.41
CA LEU A 321 14.58 -12.89 -2.78
C LEU A 321 13.71 -13.14 -1.53
N GLY A 322 12.75 -12.27 -1.30
CA GLY A 322 12.05 -12.21 -0.03
C GLY A 322 10.63 -11.69 -0.11
N GLY A 323 10.08 -11.34 1.02
CA GLY A 323 8.75 -10.74 1.18
C GLY A 323 8.81 -9.51 2.07
N PRO A 324 7.66 -8.95 2.43
CA PRO A 324 7.60 -7.74 3.26
C PRO A 324 8.07 -7.97 4.70
N THR A 325 8.29 -9.21 5.08
CA THR A 325 8.66 -9.66 6.42
C THR A 325 9.72 -10.74 6.37
N ALA A 326 9.91 -11.47 7.46
CA ALA A 326 10.81 -12.63 7.54
C ALA A 326 10.52 -13.71 6.49
N ASN A 327 11.37 -14.72 6.40
CA ASN A 327 11.32 -15.85 5.45
C ASN A 327 10.04 -16.69 5.54
N MET A 328 8.91 -16.16 5.12
CA MET A 328 7.59 -16.82 5.21
C MET A 328 7.12 -17.41 3.88
N TYR A 329 7.96 -17.45 2.84
CA TYR A 329 7.63 -18.07 1.56
C TYR A 329 7.28 -19.55 1.74
N GLY A 330 6.12 -19.94 1.21
CA GLY A 330 5.64 -21.30 1.33
C GLY A 330 4.90 -21.63 2.64
N MET A 331 4.70 -20.63 3.50
CA MET A 331 3.89 -20.79 4.72
C MET A 331 2.41 -20.52 4.50
N ASP A 332 1.92 -20.68 3.28
CA ASP A 332 0.50 -20.57 2.92
C ASP A 332 -0.32 -21.60 3.68
N CYS A 333 -1.40 -21.17 4.33
CA CYS A 333 -2.29 -22.06 5.04
C CYS A 333 -3.74 -21.56 4.98
N HIS A 334 -4.62 -22.38 4.38
CA HIS A 334 -6.05 -22.11 4.23
C HIS A 334 -6.94 -22.96 5.14
N ARG A 335 -6.37 -23.65 6.15
CA ARG A 335 -7.06 -24.68 6.96
C ARG A 335 -8.00 -24.11 8.02
N CYS A 336 -7.90 -22.84 8.38
CA CYS A 336 -8.76 -22.22 9.38
C CYS A 336 -8.81 -20.70 9.19
N GLN A 337 -9.78 -20.05 9.86
CA GLN A 337 -9.92 -18.59 9.85
C GLN A 337 -9.24 -17.90 11.06
N ARG A 338 -8.51 -18.64 11.88
CA ARG A 338 -8.00 -18.19 13.19
C ARG A 338 -6.58 -17.64 13.13
N GLY A 339 -6.17 -16.74 12.45
CA GLY A 339 -4.93 -15.93 12.38
C GLY A 339 -3.71 -16.15 13.31
N PHE A 340 -3.71 -17.11 14.22
CA PHE A 340 -2.57 -17.42 15.11
C PHE A 340 -1.72 -18.56 14.55
N CYS A 341 -1.14 -18.34 13.38
CA CYS A 341 -0.45 -19.39 12.64
C CYS A 341 0.92 -19.76 13.20
N LEU A 342 1.66 -18.84 13.85
CA LEU A 342 3.02 -19.12 14.34
C LEU A 342 3.09 -20.29 15.34
N THR A 343 2.07 -20.46 16.17
CA THR A 343 1.97 -21.56 17.15
C THR A 343 1.27 -22.79 16.61
N CYS A 344 0.75 -22.74 15.37
CA CYS A 344 -0.02 -23.83 14.79
C CYS A 344 0.87 -24.99 14.37
N LYS A 345 0.60 -26.19 14.88
CA LYS A 345 1.34 -27.43 14.52
C LYS A 345 1.14 -27.84 13.05
N LYS A 346 0.11 -27.31 12.37
CA LYS A 346 -0.20 -27.62 10.96
C LYS A 346 0.51 -26.71 9.97
N LEU A 347 1.18 -25.65 10.43
CA LEU A 347 1.94 -24.76 9.58
C LEU A 347 3.26 -25.44 9.16
N ASP A 348 3.53 -25.48 7.88
CA ASP A 348 4.84 -25.91 7.38
C ASP A 348 5.89 -24.82 7.62
N ARG A 349 6.82 -25.07 8.53
CA ARG A 349 7.94 -24.19 8.90
C ARG A 349 9.27 -24.74 8.45
N SER A 350 9.27 -25.72 7.54
CA SER A 350 10.50 -26.41 7.13
C SER A 350 11.39 -25.60 6.20
N HIS A 351 10.91 -24.48 5.65
CA HIS A 351 11.56 -23.71 4.61
C HIS A 351 11.93 -24.49 3.33
N ARG A 352 11.44 -25.73 3.16
CA ARG A 352 11.78 -26.56 2.00
C ARG A 352 11.48 -25.89 0.67
N ARG A 353 10.31 -25.20 0.57
CA ARG A 353 9.94 -24.48 -0.66
C ARG A 353 10.93 -23.38 -0.98
N LEU A 354 11.33 -22.56 0.02
CA LEU A 354 12.33 -21.50 -0.17
C LEU A 354 13.70 -22.08 -0.56
N ILE A 355 14.14 -23.15 0.10
CA ILE A 355 15.43 -23.79 -0.20
C ILE A 355 15.44 -24.33 -1.63
N ASN A 356 14.34 -24.97 -2.07
CA ASN A 356 14.24 -25.48 -3.45
C ASN A 356 14.23 -24.33 -4.47
N LEU A 357 13.45 -23.27 -4.20
CA LEU A 357 13.44 -22.07 -5.04
C LEU A 357 14.86 -21.48 -5.18
N LEU A 358 15.59 -21.30 -4.07
CA LEU A 358 16.96 -20.79 -4.09
C LEU A 358 17.92 -21.68 -4.91
N ARG A 359 17.79 -23.01 -4.79
CA ARG A 359 18.60 -23.96 -5.58
C ARG A 359 18.33 -23.81 -7.07
N ARG A 360 17.07 -23.78 -7.49
CA ARG A 360 16.68 -23.61 -8.89
C ARG A 360 17.07 -22.23 -9.43
N ALA A 361 16.85 -21.17 -8.66
CA ALA A 361 17.20 -19.81 -9.04
C ALA A 361 18.71 -19.63 -9.30
N ARG A 362 19.55 -20.27 -8.48
CA ARG A 362 21.01 -20.25 -8.66
C ARG A 362 21.50 -21.00 -9.90
N GLN A 363 20.69 -21.88 -10.48
CA GLN A 363 21.03 -22.60 -11.72
C GLN A 363 20.70 -21.78 -12.98
N ILE A 364 20.00 -20.66 -12.85
CA ILE A 364 19.69 -19.80 -14.00
C ILE A 364 20.98 -19.14 -14.52
N PRO A 365 21.31 -19.30 -15.82
CA PRO A 365 22.49 -18.67 -16.41
C PRO A 365 22.49 -17.16 -16.18
N GLY A 366 23.65 -16.61 -15.79
CA GLY A 366 23.80 -15.19 -15.48
C GLY A 366 23.60 -14.85 -13.98
N VAL A 367 23.01 -15.74 -13.18
CA VAL A 367 22.89 -15.55 -11.74
C VAL A 367 24.16 -16.01 -11.01
N LYS A 368 24.85 -15.10 -10.34
CA LYS A 368 26.05 -15.37 -9.56
C LYS A 368 25.74 -15.54 -8.08
N LYS A 369 24.84 -14.70 -7.54
CA LYS A 369 24.52 -14.69 -6.10
C LYS A 369 23.10 -14.23 -5.85
N ILE A 370 22.47 -14.79 -4.84
CA ILE A 370 21.14 -14.42 -4.38
C ILE A 370 21.22 -14.13 -2.89
N PHE A 371 20.70 -12.99 -2.49
CA PHE A 371 20.55 -12.63 -1.08
C PHE A 371 19.11 -12.85 -0.62
N VAL A 372 18.95 -13.19 0.65
CA VAL A 372 17.69 -13.21 1.37
C VAL A 372 17.89 -12.27 2.56
N ARG A 373 17.37 -11.05 2.45
CA ARG A 373 17.62 -9.99 3.45
C ARG A 373 16.56 -9.95 4.53
N SER A 374 15.34 -10.39 4.18
CA SER A 374 14.22 -10.51 5.09
C SER A 374 14.29 -11.80 5.90
N GLY A 375 15.25 -11.92 6.80
CA GLY A 375 15.47 -13.18 7.54
C GLY A 375 15.63 -13.01 9.03
#